data_05d7e3befb680774c1e348ee91c18626
#
_entry.id   05d7e3befb680774c1e348ee91c18626
#
_cell.length_a   1.000
_cell.length_b   1.000
_cell.length_c   1.000
_cell.angle_alpha   90.00
_cell.angle_beta   90.00
_cell.angle_gamma   90.00
#
_symmetry.space_group_name_H-M   'P 1'
#
loop_
_entity.id
_entity.type
_entity.pdbx_description
1 polymer ?
#
loop_
_entity_poly.entity_id
_entity_poly.type
_entity_poly.pdbx_seq_one_letter_code
_entity_poly.pdbx_strand_id
1 'polypeptide(L)'
;VKGSYYRHGPTKTASIRLPLASALTNELVKPALELVRSLFEAGKTYKKAGVILSDIVPESVIQGNLFVAVPTSSEKLAKGRALMEAVDNINFSMRGDILKFAASGTTRNWKMRQEMRSPRYTTRWEELPLLK
;
A
#
# COMPACT_ATOMS: atom_id res chain seq x y z
N VAL A 1 35.14 15.99 -9.03
CA VAL A 1 33.73 15.58 -8.95
C VAL A 1 33.66 14.43 -7.98
N LYS A 2 33.27 14.68 -6.71
CA LYS A 2 33.07 13.61 -5.71
C LYS A 2 31.73 12.95 -6.02
N GLY A 3 31.76 11.72 -6.52
CA GLY A 3 30.56 10.90 -6.69
C GLY A 3 29.83 10.72 -5.38
N SER A 4 28.54 10.99 -5.38
CA SER A 4 27.64 10.74 -4.26
C SER A 4 27.51 9.21 -4.08
N TYR A 5 28.29 8.65 -3.19
CA TYR A 5 28.09 7.29 -2.75
C TYR A 5 26.82 7.26 -1.90
N TYR A 6 25.72 6.80 -2.48
CA TYR A 6 24.55 6.38 -1.71
C TYR A 6 24.98 5.17 -0.88
N ARG A 7 25.37 5.40 0.36
CA ARG A 7 25.51 4.31 1.33
C ARG A 7 24.11 3.75 1.55
N HIS A 8 23.83 2.63 0.90
CA HIS A 8 22.68 1.82 1.27
C HIS A 8 22.96 1.28 2.67
N GLY A 9 22.25 1.81 3.66
CA GLY A 9 22.26 1.22 5.00
C GLY A 9 21.78 -0.24 4.95
N PRO A 10 22.01 -1.04 5.99
CA PRO A 10 21.60 -2.44 6.01
C PRO A 10 20.09 -2.54 5.79
N THR A 11 19.71 -3.29 4.77
CA THR A 11 18.29 -3.59 4.48
C THR A 11 17.85 -4.75 5.38
N LYS A 12 16.76 -4.54 6.11
CA LYS A 12 16.11 -5.61 6.87
C LYS A 12 14.85 -6.04 6.16
N THR A 13 14.68 -7.34 6.02
CA THR A 13 13.50 -7.95 5.42
C THR A 13 12.95 -9.01 6.34
N ALA A 14 11.63 -9.13 6.37
CA ALA A 14 10.94 -10.23 7.00
C ALA A 14 9.75 -10.61 6.11
N SER A 15 9.39 -11.87 6.11
CA SER A 15 8.28 -12.39 5.33
C SER A 15 7.36 -13.23 6.21
N ILE A 16 6.08 -13.22 5.88
CA ILE A 16 5.06 -14.05 6.50
C ILE A 16 4.15 -14.60 5.42
N ARG A 17 3.76 -15.85 5.55
CA ARG A 17 2.80 -16.45 4.64
C ARG A 17 1.41 -16.36 5.26
N LEU A 18 0.45 -15.86 4.48
CA LEU A 18 -0.94 -15.84 4.89
C LEU A 18 -1.50 -17.27 4.91
N PRO A 19 -2.29 -17.64 5.91
CA PRO A 19 -2.91 -18.96 6.00
C PRO A 19 -3.92 -19.18 4.86
N LEU A 20 -4.56 -18.10 4.40
CA LEU A 20 -5.46 -18.09 3.25
C LEU A 20 -5.17 -16.83 2.43
N ALA A 21 -5.20 -16.95 1.10
CA ALA A 21 -5.07 -15.80 0.22
C ALA A 21 -6.29 -14.88 0.42
N SER A 22 -6.04 -13.58 0.54
CA SER A 22 -7.08 -12.58 0.76
C SER A 22 -6.75 -11.30 0.01
N ALA A 23 -7.79 -10.66 -0.54
CA ALA A 23 -7.73 -9.33 -1.14
C ALA A 23 -8.21 -8.23 -0.17
N LEU A 24 -8.62 -8.59 1.05
CA LEU A 24 -9.14 -7.64 2.02
C LEU A 24 -7.99 -6.88 2.70
N THR A 25 -7.96 -5.57 2.55
CA THR A 25 -6.90 -4.72 3.10
C THR A 25 -6.72 -4.86 4.61
N ASN A 26 -7.81 -5.01 5.37
CA ASN A 26 -7.76 -5.20 6.82
C ASN A 26 -7.06 -6.53 7.23
N GLU A 27 -7.17 -7.56 6.40
CA GLU A 27 -6.49 -8.84 6.62
C GLU A 27 -5.01 -8.78 6.26
N LEU A 28 -4.66 -8.01 5.22
CA LEU A 28 -3.28 -7.79 4.82
C LEU A 28 -2.51 -6.87 5.78
N VAL A 29 -3.17 -5.88 6.35
CA VAL A 29 -2.54 -4.92 7.27
C VAL A 29 -2.10 -5.56 8.57
N LYS A 30 -2.84 -6.52 9.12
CA LYS A 30 -2.51 -7.18 10.39
C LYS A 30 -1.14 -7.85 10.37
N PRO A 31 -0.85 -8.81 9.47
CA PRO A 31 0.46 -9.44 9.39
C PRO A 31 1.56 -8.44 8.98
N ALA A 32 1.25 -7.45 8.15
CA ALA A 32 2.21 -6.41 7.80
C ALA A 32 2.64 -5.61 9.05
N LEU A 33 1.74 -5.28 9.95
CA LEU A 33 2.07 -4.62 11.21
C LEU A 33 2.92 -5.49 12.13
N GLU A 34 2.67 -6.80 12.17
CA GLU A 34 3.51 -7.74 12.94
C GLU A 34 4.95 -7.76 12.39
N LEU A 35 5.11 -7.82 11.07
CA LEU A 35 6.42 -7.72 10.42
C LEU A 35 7.11 -6.39 10.71
N VAL A 36 6.39 -5.27 10.64
CA VAL A 36 6.94 -3.95 10.96
C VAL A 36 7.43 -3.92 12.41
N ARG A 37 6.66 -4.44 13.36
CA ARG A 37 7.06 -4.50 14.77
C ARG A 37 8.32 -5.32 14.98
N SER A 38 8.48 -6.43 14.27
CA SER A 38 9.67 -7.28 14.37
C SER A 38 10.92 -6.65 13.75
N LEU A 39 10.76 -5.81 12.73
CA LEU A 39 11.86 -5.14 12.03
C LEU A 39 12.24 -3.79 12.65
N PHE A 40 11.30 -3.15 13.33
CA PHE A 40 11.48 -1.82 13.87
C PHE A 40 12.41 -1.80 15.08
N GLU A 41 13.39 -0.93 15.09
CA GLU A 41 14.30 -0.68 16.20
C GLU A 41 14.22 0.81 16.58
N ALA A 42 13.86 1.06 17.83
CA ALA A 42 13.82 2.43 18.33
C ALA A 42 15.20 3.12 18.24
N GLY A 43 15.23 4.40 17.91
CA GLY A 43 16.47 5.17 17.76
C GLY A 43 17.17 5.02 16.40
N LYS A 44 16.69 4.13 15.51
CA LYS A 44 17.19 4.04 14.14
C LYS A 44 16.38 4.90 13.18
N THR A 45 17.07 5.55 12.26
CA THR A 45 16.43 6.33 11.19
C THR A 45 16.23 5.44 9.97
N TYR A 46 14.99 5.33 9.52
CA TYR A 46 14.61 4.59 8.32
C TYR A 46 14.41 5.54 7.14
N LYS A 47 15.03 5.24 6.01
CA LYS A 47 14.91 6.05 4.80
C LYS A 47 13.71 5.65 3.95
N LYS A 48 13.44 4.34 3.86
CA LYS A 48 12.35 3.77 3.08
C LYS A 48 11.78 2.55 3.81
N ALA A 49 10.49 2.36 3.68
CA ALA A 49 9.80 1.14 4.05
C ALA A 49 8.92 0.72 2.87
N GLY A 50 8.74 -0.57 2.69
CA GLY A 50 7.90 -1.11 1.63
C GLY A 50 7.30 -2.44 2.03
N VAL A 51 6.17 -2.76 1.45
CA VAL A 51 5.50 -4.06 1.55
C VAL A 51 5.44 -4.64 0.14
N ILE A 52 5.82 -5.91 0.03
CA ILE A 52 5.77 -6.66 -1.22
C ILE A 52 4.80 -7.82 -1.01
N LEU A 53 3.84 -7.94 -1.91
CA LEU A 53 2.96 -9.10 -1.98
C LEU A 53 3.47 -10.01 -3.10
N SER A 54 3.70 -11.28 -2.78
CA SER A 54 4.12 -12.30 -3.73
C SER A 54 3.09 -13.44 -3.77
N ASP A 55 3.25 -14.33 -4.73
CA ASP A 55 2.37 -15.48 -4.92
C ASP A 55 0.88 -15.09 -5.06
N ILE A 56 0.63 -14.03 -5.82
CA ILE A 56 -0.73 -13.56 -6.09
C ILE A 56 -1.44 -14.58 -6.97
N VAL A 57 -2.56 -15.06 -6.52
CA VAL A 57 -3.40 -16.04 -7.22
C VAL A 57 -4.78 -15.47 -7.52
N PRO A 58 -5.41 -15.90 -8.63
CA PRO A 58 -6.81 -15.56 -8.88
C PRO A 58 -7.71 -16.08 -7.76
N GLU A 59 -8.75 -15.33 -7.44
CA GLU A 59 -9.66 -15.68 -6.36
C GLU A 59 -10.38 -17.02 -6.60
N SER A 60 -10.65 -17.35 -7.87
CA SER A 60 -11.26 -18.62 -8.28
C SER A 60 -10.41 -19.86 -7.96
N VAL A 61 -9.13 -19.68 -7.67
CA VAL A 61 -8.16 -20.77 -7.41
C VAL A 61 -7.86 -20.91 -5.91
N ILE A 62 -8.47 -20.10 -5.05
CA ILE A 62 -8.24 -20.14 -3.62
C ILE A 62 -8.83 -21.43 -3.04
N GLN A 63 -7.96 -22.34 -2.65
CA GLN A 63 -8.34 -23.54 -1.93
C GLN A 63 -8.40 -23.29 -0.42
N GLY A 64 -9.57 -23.52 0.18
CA GLY A 64 -9.74 -23.46 1.62
C GLY A 64 -8.93 -24.56 2.31
N ASN A 65 -8.41 -24.27 3.49
CA ASN A 65 -7.75 -25.29 4.32
C ASN A 65 -8.80 -26.05 5.14
N LEU A 66 -8.88 -27.35 4.96
CA LEU A 66 -9.85 -28.20 5.64
C LEU A 66 -9.70 -28.20 7.18
N PHE A 67 -8.47 -27.99 7.67
CA PHE A 67 -8.13 -28.05 9.09
C PHE A 67 -8.11 -26.68 9.79
N VAL A 68 -8.15 -25.62 9.04
CA VAL A 68 -8.30 -24.26 9.59
C VAL A 68 -9.78 -23.92 9.52
N ALA A 69 -10.44 -23.99 10.66
CA ALA A 69 -11.79 -23.43 10.79
C ALA A 69 -11.68 -21.92 10.55
N VAL A 70 -11.77 -21.52 9.28
CA VAL A 70 -11.91 -20.11 8.92
C VAL A 70 -13.35 -19.76 9.28
N PRO A 71 -13.61 -19.03 10.37
CA PRO A 71 -14.97 -18.69 10.78
C PRO A 71 -15.53 -17.55 9.92
N THR A 72 -15.13 -17.56 8.66
CA THR A 72 -15.57 -16.53 7.71
C THR A 72 -16.70 -17.14 6.91
N SER A 73 -17.92 -16.90 7.36
CA SER A 73 -19.11 -17.23 6.56
C SER A 73 -18.93 -16.59 5.18
N SER A 74 -19.36 -17.29 4.13
CA SER A 74 -19.34 -16.77 2.75
C SER A 74 -19.95 -15.36 2.65
N GLU A 75 -20.90 -15.08 3.50
CA GLU A 75 -21.56 -13.77 3.61
C GLU A 75 -20.59 -12.65 4.10
N LYS A 76 -19.72 -12.92 5.07
CA LYS A 76 -18.73 -11.94 5.53
C LYS A 76 -17.69 -11.64 4.45
N LEU A 77 -17.26 -12.64 3.71
CA LEU A 77 -16.37 -12.46 2.57
C LEU A 77 -17.02 -11.61 1.48
N ALA A 78 -18.28 -11.91 1.13
CA ALA A 78 -19.02 -11.14 0.13
C ALA A 78 -19.20 -9.67 0.57
N LYS A 79 -19.56 -9.42 1.82
CA LYS A 79 -19.66 -8.06 2.38
C LYS A 79 -18.29 -7.34 2.38
N GLY A 80 -17.23 -8.04 2.73
CA GLY A 80 -15.87 -7.49 2.69
C GLY A 80 -15.44 -7.06 1.29
N ARG A 81 -15.74 -7.88 0.28
CA ARG A 81 -15.49 -7.55 -1.13
C ARG A 81 -16.28 -6.33 -1.60
N ALA A 82 -17.58 -6.34 -1.36
CA ALA A 82 -18.43 -5.22 -1.74
C ALA A 82 -17.97 -3.91 -1.10
N LEU A 83 -17.52 -3.97 0.15
CA LEU A 83 -16.93 -2.81 0.83
C LEU A 83 -15.64 -2.35 0.16
N MET A 84 -14.70 -3.24 -0.16
CA MET A 84 -13.45 -2.86 -0.83
C MET A 84 -13.70 -2.29 -2.21
N GLU A 85 -14.60 -2.89 -2.98
CA GLU A 85 -14.99 -2.38 -4.29
C GLU A 85 -15.60 -0.97 -4.20
N ALA A 86 -16.46 -0.71 -3.22
CA ALA A 86 -17.02 0.61 -2.99
C ALA A 86 -15.94 1.64 -2.63
N VAL A 87 -14.98 1.28 -1.77
CA VAL A 87 -13.84 2.14 -1.39
C VAL A 87 -12.97 2.44 -2.60
N ASP A 88 -12.65 1.44 -3.42
CA ASP A 88 -11.82 1.59 -4.60
C ASP A 88 -12.51 2.46 -5.65
N ASN A 89 -13.81 2.27 -5.89
CA ASN A 89 -14.60 3.08 -6.81
C ASN A 89 -14.64 4.55 -6.39
N ILE A 90 -14.80 4.85 -5.10
CA ILE A 90 -14.79 6.22 -4.59
C ILE A 90 -13.39 6.84 -4.76
N ASN A 91 -12.34 6.14 -4.35
CA ASN A 91 -10.98 6.63 -4.46
C ASN A 91 -10.53 6.81 -5.92
N PHE A 92 -10.98 5.95 -6.82
CA PHE A 92 -10.72 6.07 -8.24
C PHE A 92 -11.47 7.26 -8.86
N SER A 93 -12.76 7.41 -8.59
CA SER A 93 -13.60 8.49 -9.15
C SER A 93 -13.13 9.87 -8.68
N MET A 94 -12.72 9.99 -7.43
CA MET A 94 -12.24 11.25 -6.86
C MET A 94 -10.74 11.51 -7.08
N ARG A 95 -10.06 10.63 -7.81
CA ARG A 95 -8.62 10.72 -8.14
C ARG A 95 -7.73 10.95 -6.91
N GLY A 96 -8.07 10.33 -5.81
CA GLY A 96 -7.33 10.50 -4.58
C GLY A 96 -7.69 9.45 -3.54
N ASP A 97 -6.89 9.39 -2.54
CA ASP A 97 -7.01 8.53 -1.36
C ASP A 97 -7.96 9.20 -0.35
N ILE A 98 -9.22 9.38 -0.75
CA ILE A 98 -10.24 10.10 0.04
C ILE A 98 -10.71 9.23 1.19
N LEU A 99 -11.08 7.98 0.88
CA LEU A 99 -11.41 7.00 1.89
C LEU A 99 -10.15 6.26 2.31
N LYS A 100 -9.89 6.25 3.61
CA LYS A 100 -8.71 5.61 4.21
C LYS A 100 -9.08 4.85 5.44
N PHE A 101 -8.29 3.84 5.74
CA PHE A 101 -8.36 3.20 7.05
C PHE A 101 -7.85 4.17 8.11
N ALA A 102 -8.57 4.29 9.22
CA ALA A 102 -8.20 5.21 10.32
C ALA A 102 -6.77 4.97 10.84
N ALA A 103 -6.30 3.72 10.80
CA ALA A 103 -4.94 3.36 11.18
C ALA A 103 -3.85 3.99 10.32
N SER A 104 -4.17 4.46 9.09
CA SER A 104 -3.20 5.15 8.22
C SER A 104 -3.03 6.64 8.56
N GLY A 105 -3.79 7.17 9.50
CA GLY A 105 -3.77 8.57 9.88
C GLY A 105 -4.45 9.49 8.86
N THR A 106 -4.75 10.70 9.28
CA THR A 106 -5.42 11.72 8.46
C THR A 106 -4.42 12.67 7.78
N THR A 107 -3.25 12.85 8.35
CA THR A 107 -2.19 13.73 7.84
C THR A 107 -1.00 12.92 7.35
N ARG A 108 -0.46 13.31 6.20
CA ARG A 108 0.74 12.68 5.62
C ARG A 108 1.93 13.61 5.73
N ASN A 109 2.65 13.58 6.83
CA ASN A 109 3.86 14.39 7.03
C ASN A 109 5.03 13.94 6.12
N TRP A 110 4.93 12.75 5.54
CA TRP A 110 5.93 12.12 4.67
C TRP A 110 5.62 12.26 3.18
N LYS A 111 4.66 13.11 2.81
CA LYS A 111 4.37 13.39 1.40
C LYS A 111 5.63 13.89 0.70
N MET A 112 5.96 13.28 -0.42
CA MET A 112 7.11 13.69 -1.23
C MET A 112 6.99 15.17 -1.60
N ARG A 113 8.03 15.97 -1.34
CA ARG A 113 8.10 17.35 -1.77
C ARG A 113 8.12 17.42 -3.29
N GLN A 114 7.22 18.19 -3.86
CA GLN A 114 7.06 18.36 -5.30
C GLN A 114 6.97 19.84 -5.67
N GLU A 115 7.67 20.68 -4.93
CA GLU A 115 7.60 22.14 -5.05
C GLU A 115 8.26 22.66 -6.34
N MET A 116 9.27 21.90 -6.84
CA MET A 116 10.03 22.26 -8.04
C MET A 116 9.70 21.32 -9.21
N ARG A 117 8.42 21.14 -9.51
CA ARG A 117 8.00 20.35 -10.67
C ARG A 117 8.07 21.23 -11.92
N SER A 118 8.59 20.68 -13.00
CA SER A 118 8.44 21.30 -14.32
C SER A 118 6.95 21.37 -14.69
N PRO A 119 6.55 22.38 -15.45
CA PRO A 119 5.20 22.47 -16.02
C PRO A 119 4.86 21.23 -16.85
N ARG A 120 3.60 20.87 -16.89
CA ARG A 120 3.10 19.66 -17.55
C ARG A 120 2.71 19.93 -18.99
N TYR A 121 3.65 20.38 -19.81
CA TYR A 121 3.45 20.80 -21.19
C TYR A 121 2.76 19.76 -22.09
N THR A 122 2.89 18.47 -21.78
CA THR A 122 2.32 17.38 -22.58
C THR A 122 0.93 16.92 -22.14
N THR A 123 0.47 17.37 -20.96
CA THR A 123 -0.79 16.88 -20.37
C THR A 123 -1.73 17.96 -19.89
N ARG A 124 -1.29 19.23 -19.88
CA ARG A 124 -2.12 20.37 -19.50
C ARG A 124 -1.90 21.55 -20.45
N TRP A 125 -2.95 21.92 -21.15
CA TRP A 125 -2.95 23.03 -22.11
C TRP A 125 -2.70 24.39 -21.43
N GLU A 126 -3.17 24.57 -20.21
CA GLU A 126 -3.02 25.82 -19.46
C GLU A 126 -1.57 26.08 -19.02
N GLU A 127 -0.74 25.04 -19.02
CA GLU A 127 0.68 25.13 -18.64
C GLU A 127 1.60 25.32 -19.87
N LEU A 128 1.05 25.41 -21.08
CA LEU A 128 1.85 25.65 -22.29
C LEU A 128 2.48 27.06 -22.27
N PRO A 129 3.75 27.20 -22.71
CA PRO A 129 4.39 28.49 -22.81
C PRO A 129 3.65 29.35 -23.86
N LEU A 130 3.23 30.54 -23.47
CA LEU A 130 2.67 31.52 -24.40
C LEU A 130 3.79 32.13 -25.23
N LEU A 131 3.73 31.95 -26.54
CA LEU A 131 4.59 32.68 -27.48
C LEU A 131 4.15 34.12 -27.51
N LYS A 132 5.08 35.02 -27.19
CA LYS A 132 4.89 36.48 -27.38
C LYS A 132 5.37 36.87 -28.74
#